data_d3a0e1550c0cb7be7f39df9fb52104bd
#
_entry.id   d3a0e1550c0cb7be7f39df9fb52104bd
#
_cell.length_a   1.000
_cell.length_b   1.000
_cell.length_c   1.000
_cell.angle_alpha   90.00
_cell.angle_beta   90.00
_cell.angle_gamma   90.00
#
_symmetry.space_group_name_H-M   'P 1'
#
loop_
_entity.id
_entity.type
_entity.pdbx_description
1 polymer ?
#
loop_
_entity_poly.entity_id
_entity_poly.type
_entity_poly.pdbx_seq_one_letter_code
_entity_poly.pdbx_strand_id
1 'polypeptide(L)'
;MNEWQEVVTNDFLKLRTLEEKINIIFIETYGLKNELTPEVSLREITILQDELKKIELDALEEKSRTQGNVNIELPINRAEVISQFISYAIGLFMGRYRLDKPGLNIAHPNPTKEELSSYTYNHGEVVIDQDAILPLMGKQCNFSDDVIKQFYQLLDTIWGQ
;
A
#
# COMPACT_ATOMS: atom_id res chain seq x y z
N MET A 1 0.81 12.00 -16.15
CA MET A 1 0.81 10.87 -15.19
C MET A 1 1.74 11.26 -14.06
N ASN A 2 1.37 11.02 -12.80
CA ASN A 2 2.29 11.27 -11.68
C ASN A 2 3.37 10.19 -11.68
N GLU A 3 4.61 10.55 -11.35
CA GLU A 3 5.76 9.63 -11.29
C GLU A 3 5.44 8.34 -10.49
N TRP A 4 4.76 8.49 -9.35
CA TRP A 4 4.28 7.36 -8.56
C TRP A 4 3.33 6.43 -9.33
N GLN A 5 2.37 6.96 -10.09
CA GLN A 5 1.40 6.18 -10.85
C GLN A 5 2.08 5.39 -11.99
N GLU A 6 3.12 5.96 -12.57
CA GLU A 6 3.93 5.28 -13.58
C GLU A 6 4.71 4.09 -12.99
N VAL A 7 5.36 4.29 -11.84
CA VAL A 7 6.07 3.22 -11.11
C VAL A 7 5.12 2.08 -10.77
N VAL A 8 3.96 2.40 -10.16
CA VAL A 8 2.96 1.41 -9.77
C VAL A 8 2.41 0.64 -10.98
N THR A 9 2.16 1.34 -12.09
CA THR A 9 1.68 0.69 -13.33
C THR A 9 2.74 -0.26 -13.90
N ASN A 10 3.99 0.15 -13.93
CA ASN A 10 5.09 -0.69 -14.42
C ASN A 10 5.29 -1.95 -13.56
N ASP A 11 5.26 -1.82 -12.24
CA ASP A 11 5.40 -2.94 -11.32
C ASP A 11 4.21 -3.92 -11.43
N PHE A 12 3.00 -3.40 -11.58
CA PHE A 12 1.79 -4.20 -11.78
C PHE A 12 1.88 -5.04 -13.06
N LEU A 13 2.25 -4.44 -14.20
CA LEU A 13 2.40 -5.14 -15.46
C LEU A 13 3.58 -6.11 -15.47
N LYS A 14 4.66 -5.78 -14.77
CA LYS A 14 5.79 -6.69 -14.58
C LYS A 14 5.39 -7.92 -13.79
N LEU A 15 4.59 -7.75 -12.74
CA LEU A 15 4.07 -8.88 -11.96
C LEU A 15 3.18 -9.76 -12.81
N ARG A 16 2.25 -9.21 -13.61
CA ARG A 16 1.47 -9.99 -14.60
C ARG A 16 2.36 -10.90 -15.44
N THR A 17 3.43 -10.33 -16.00
CA THR A 17 4.37 -11.09 -16.83
C THR A 17 5.07 -12.21 -16.06
N LEU A 18 5.36 -12.01 -14.77
CA LEU A 18 5.97 -13.04 -13.92
C LEU A 18 4.97 -14.14 -13.57
N GLU A 19 3.73 -13.81 -13.26
CA GLU A 19 2.65 -14.77 -12.99
C GLU A 19 2.35 -15.64 -14.22
N GLU A 20 2.27 -15.02 -15.40
CA GLU A 20 2.10 -15.75 -16.68
C GLU A 20 3.27 -16.72 -16.96
N LYS A 21 4.51 -16.31 -16.67
CA LYS A 21 5.69 -17.20 -16.79
C LYS A 21 5.62 -18.38 -15.83
N ILE A 22 5.18 -18.14 -14.60
CA ILE A 22 4.98 -19.22 -13.62
C ILE A 22 3.90 -20.18 -14.11
N ASN A 23 2.77 -19.67 -14.63
CA ASN A 23 1.71 -20.48 -15.19
C ASN A 23 2.22 -21.35 -16.35
N ILE A 24 3.05 -20.80 -17.25
CA ILE A 24 3.66 -21.58 -18.35
C ILE A 24 4.45 -22.77 -17.79
N ILE A 25 5.30 -22.54 -16.78
CA ILE A 25 6.11 -23.58 -16.16
C ILE A 25 5.22 -24.68 -15.55
N PHE A 26 4.17 -24.30 -14.82
CA PHE A 26 3.25 -25.27 -14.22
C PHE A 26 2.47 -26.05 -15.29
N ILE A 27 1.90 -25.37 -16.30
CA ILE A 27 1.15 -25.99 -17.39
C ILE A 27 2.04 -27.00 -18.15
N GLU A 28 3.30 -26.67 -18.38
CA GLU A 28 4.24 -27.58 -19.03
C GLU A 28 4.61 -28.78 -18.14
N THR A 29 4.93 -28.49 -16.86
CA THR A 29 5.34 -29.53 -15.91
C THR A 29 4.25 -30.57 -15.67
N TYR A 30 2.99 -30.15 -15.62
CA TYR A 30 1.86 -31.02 -15.35
C TYR A 30 1.15 -31.52 -16.64
N GLY A 31 1.62 -31.11 -17.82
CA GLY A 31 1.05 -31.56 -19.11
C GLY A 31 -0.33 -31.00 -19.41
N LEU A 32 -0.69 -29.84 -18.89
CA LEU A 32 -2.03 -29.24 -18.95
C LEU A 32 -2.22 -28.28 -20.13
N LYS A 33 -1.39 -28.35 -21.17
CA LYS A 33 -1.41 -27.42 -22.33
C LYS A 33 -2.74 -27.40 -23.10
N ASN A 34 -3.51 -28.47 -23.02
CA ASN A 34 -4.80 -28.57 -23.71
C ASN A 34 -5.99 -28.14 -22.85
N GLU A 35 -5.75 -27.85 -21.54
CA GLU A 35 -6.81 -27.57 -20.55
C GLU A 35 -6.71 -26.15 -20.01
N LEU A 36 -5.50 -25.59 -19.92
CA LEU A 36 -5.25 -24.29 -19.29
C LEU A 36 -4.47 -23.36 -20.22
N THR A 37 -4.74 -22.05 -20.07
CA THR A 37 -3.96 -20.97 -20.69
C THR A 37 -3.12 -20.26 -19.62
N PRO A 38 -1.91 -19.78 -19.94
CA PRO A 38 -1.06 -19.11 -18.99
C PRO A 38 -1.47 -17.64 -18.72
N GLU A 39 -2.38 -17.11 -19.50
CA GLU A 39 -2.79 -15.71 -19.45
C GLU A 39 -3.42 -15.35 -18.12
N VAL A 40 -3.00 -14.21 -17.55
CA VAL A 40 -3.55 -13.63 -16.32
C VAL A 40 -4.29 -12.35 -16.67
N SER A 41 -5.57 -12.25 -16.33
CA SER A 41 -6.33 -11.01 -16.52
C SER A 41 -5.85 -9.92 -15.55
N LEU A 42 -6.03 -8.65 -15.93
CA LEU A 42 -5.65 -7.51 -15.05
C LEU A 42 -6.34 -7.59 -13.69
N ARG A 43 -7.50 -8.22 -13.61
CA ARG A 43 -8.29 -8.37 -12.40
C ARG A 43 -7.78 -9.47 -11.46
N GLU A 44 -7.00 -10.41 -11.97
CA GLU A 44 -6.51 -11.59 -11.24
C GLU A 44 -5.08 -11.42 -10.72
N ILE A 45 -4.40 -10.34 -11.12
CA ILE A 45 -3.06 -10.04 -10.62
C ILE A 45 -3.08 -9.88 -9.10
N THR A 46 -2.13 -10.51 -8.38
CA THR A 46 -2.16 -10.68 -6.93
C THR A 46 -1.92 -9.41 -6.10
N ILE A 47 -1.55 -8.29 -6.72
CA ILE A 47 -1.39 -7.00 -6.03
C ILE A 47 -2.47 -6.01 -6.44
N LEU A 48 -2.68 -4.98 -5.63
CA LEU A 48 -3.61 -3.87 -5.86
C LEU A 48 -5.07 -4.30 -6.06
N GLN A 49 -5.49 -5.38 -5.40
CA GLN A 49 -6.82 -5.97 -5.57
C GLN A 49 -7.96 -5.04 -5.17
N ASP A 50 -7.76 -4.24 -4.12
CA ASP A 50 -8.77 -3.31 -3.59
C ASP A 50 -8.51 -1.87 -4.03
N GLU A 51 -7.26 -1.55 -4.40
CA GLU A 51 -6.82 -0.23 -4.82
C GLU A 51 -7.18 0.11 -6.27
N LEU A 52 -7.68 -0.87 -7.03
CA LEU A 52 -8.10 -0.65 -8.41
C LEU A 52 -9.62 -0.75 -8.57
N LYS A 53 -10.17 0.10 -9.43
CA LYS A 53 -11.58 0.08 -9.77
C LYS A 53 -11.90 -1.03 -10.76
N LYS A 54 -12.47 -2.11 -10.30
CA LYS A 54 -12.68 -3.38 -11.05
C LYS A 54 -13.41 -3.20 -12.38
N ILE A 55 -14.43 -2.34 -12.45
CA ILE A 55 -15.22 -2.09 -13.66
C ILE A 55 -14.36 -1.41 -14.74
N GLU A 56 -13.52 -0.46 -14.34
CA GLU A 56 -12.61 0.26 -15.24
C GLU A 56 -11.46 -0.66 -15.72
N LEU A 57 -11.05 -1.64 -14.89
CA LEU A 57 -10.06 -2.66 -15.28
C LEU A 57 -10.57 -3.57 -16.40
N ASP A 58 -11.82 -4.01 -16.33
CA ASP A 58 -12.43 -4.85 -17.36
C ASP A 58 -12.44 -4.12 -18.72
N ALA A 59 -12.80 -2.83 -18.72
CA ALA A 59 -12.75 -2.00 -19.92
C ALA A 59 -11.32 -1.76 -20.44
N LEU A 60 -10.33 -1.68 -19.54
CA LEU A 60 -8.92 -1.54 -19.87
C LEU A 60 -8.36 -2.84 -20.48
N GLU A 61 -8.74 -3.99 -19.94
CA GLU A 61 -8.38 -5.31 -20.48
C GLU A 61 -8.86 -5.47 -21.94
N GLU A 62 -10.11 -5.11 -22.21
CA GLU A 62 -10.67 -5.17 -23.57
C GLU A 62 -9.93 -4.26 -24.54
N LYS A 63 -9.59 -3.02 -24.10
CA LYS A 63 -8.78 -2.11 -24.92
C LYS A 63 -7.36 -2.66 -25.16
N SER A 64 -6.72 -3.21 -24.14
CA SER A 64 -5.39 -3.80 -24.25
C SER A 64 -5.34 -4.95 -25.25
N ARG A 65 -6.37 -5.79 -25.29
CA ARG A 65 -6.49 -6.90 -26.26
C ARG A 65 -6.71 -6.42 -27.69
N THR A 66 -7.44 -5.32 -27.89
CA THR A 66 -7.80 -4.82 -29.24
C THR A 66 -6.76 -3.89 -29.82
N GLN A 67 -6.06 -3.11 -29.03
CA GLN A 67 -5.17 -2.03 -29.46
C GLN A 67 -3.68 -2.26 -29.13
N GLY A 68 -3.35 -3.36 -28.43
CA GLY A 68 -2.02 -3.62 -27.88
C GLY A 68 -1.70 -2.75 -26.64
N ASN A 69 -0.55 -2.99 -26.02
CA ASN A 69 -0.11 -2.34 -24.77
C ASN A 69 0.26 -0.85 -24.94
N VAL A 70 -0.61 -0.04 -25.53
CA VAL A 70 -0.38 1.40 -25.69
C VAL A 70 -0.91 2.12 -24.47
N ASN A 71 -0.01 2.69 -23.66
CA ASN A 71 -0.27 3.58 -22.51
C ASN A 71 -1.38 3.10 -21.56
N ILE A 72 -1.14 1.98 -20.89
CA ILE A 72 -2.03 1.51 -19.83
C ILE A 72 -1.88 2.44 -18.62
N GLU A 73 -2.95 3.11 -18.24
CA GLU A 73 -3.07 3.86 -17.00
C GLU A 73 -4.03 3.12 -16.07
N LEU A 74 -3.51 2.67 -14.92
CA LEU A 74 -4.32 1.92 -13.95
C LEU A 74 -5.40 2.80 -13.33
N PRO A 75 -6.65 2.30 -13.25
CA PRO A 75 -7.77 3.02 -12.64
C PRO A 75 -7.70 2.96 -11.11
N ILE A 76 -6.84 3.75 -10.50
CA ILE A 76 -6.57 3.75 -9.07
C ILE A 76 -7.76 4.27 -8.27
N ASN A 77 -8.20 3.53 -7.28
CA ASN A 77 -9.14 3.95 -6.25
C ASN A 77 -8.40 4.77 -5.17
N ARG A 78 -8.31 6.07 -5.38
CA ARG A 78 -7.59 6.97 -4.47
C ARG A 78 -8.14 6.95 -3.05
N ALA A 79 -9.44 6.72 -2.87
CA ALA A 79 -10.06 6.66 -1.55
C ALA A 79 -9.51 5.46 -0.75
N GLU A 80 -9.37 4.31 -1.41
CA GLU A 80 -8.81 3.12 -0.79
C GLU A 80 -7.33 3.30 -0.42
N VAL A 81 -6.53 3.84 -1.34
CA VAL A 81 -5.11 4.15 -1.06
C VAL A 81 -4.95 5.10 0.13
N ILE A 82 -5.81 6.14 0.23
CA ILE A 82 -5.80 7.06 1.37
C ILE A 82 -6.23 6.34 2.66
N SER A 83 -7.24 5.49 2.59
CA SER A 83 -7.72 4.69 3.74
C SER A 83 -6.60 3.81 4.30
N GLN A 84 -5.87 3.12 3.43
CA GLN A 84 -4.72 2.29 3.80
C GLN A 84 -3.58 3.13 4.39
N PHE A 85 -3.32 4.31 3.83
CA PHE A 85 -2.32 5.22 4.38
C PHE A 85 -2.69 5.71 5.79
N ILE A 86 -3.96 6.05 6.03
CA ILE A 86 -4.44 6.40 7.38
C ILE A 86 -4.28 5.23 8.35
N SER A 87 -4.65 4.02 7.93
CA SER A 87 -4.48 2.81 8.73
C SER A 87 -3.00 2.55 9.09
N TYR A 88 -2.11 2.74 8.12
CA TYR A 88 -0.66 2.64 8.34
C TYR A 88 -0.15 3.71 9.31
N ALA A 89 -0.60 4.96 9.17
CA ALA A 89 -0.25 6.06 10.07
C ALA A 89 -0.67 5.78 11.54
N ILE A 90 -1.86 5.24 11.75
CA ILE A 90 -2.28 4.78 13.08
C ILE A 90 -1.35 3.68 13.59
N GLY A 91 -0.94 2.76 12.75
CA GLY A 91 0.06 1.75 13.10
C GLY A 91 1.42 2.33 13.49
N LEU A 92 1.84 3.45 12.88
CA LEU A 92 3.04 4.19 13.29
C LEU A 92 2.87 4.82 14.69
N PHE A 93 1.73 5.46 14.95
CA PHE A 93 1.45 6.09 16.26
C PHE A 93 1.39 5.05 17.38
N MET A 94 0.84 3.87 17.10
CA MET A 94 0.81 2.75 18.05
C MET A 94 2.14 1.97 18.11
N GLY A 95 3.17 2.40 17.39
CA GLY A 95 4.48 1.75 17.38
C GLY A 95 4.53 0.39 16.69
N ARG A 96 3.45 -0.02 15.98
CA ARG A 96 3.45 -1.28 15.22
C ARG A 96 4.47 -1.27 14.08
N TYR A 97 4.63 -0.11 13.46
CA TYR A 97 5.61 0.16 12.40
C TYR A 97 6.50 1.33 12.79
N ARG A 98 7.64 1.46 12.11
CA ARG A 98 8.51 2.63 12.17
C ARG A 98 8.95 3.00 10.76
N LEU A 99 9.17 4.30 10.51
CA LEU A 99 9.65 4.78 9.20
C LEU A 99 11.17 4.57 9.02
N ASP A 100 11.90 4.50 10.13
CA ASP A 100 13.37 4.39 10.15
C ASP A 100 13.89 2.96 10.01
N LYS A 101 13.01 1.96 10.07
CA LYS A 101 13.37 0.54 9.89
C LYS A 101 12.25 -0.26 9.23
N PRO A 102 12.59 -1.28 8.41
CA PRO A 102 11.59 -2.13 7.76
C PRO A 102 10.95 -3.12 8.72
N GLY A 103 9.74 -3.56 8.38
CA GLY A 103 9.01 -4.62 9.09
C GLY A 103 8.24 -4.14 10.31
N LEU A 104 7.86 -5.10 11.15
CA LEU A 104 7.12 -4.83 12.39
C LEU A 104 8.10 -4.37 13.49
N ASN A 105 7.70 -3.35 14.25
CA ASN A 105 8.41 -2.90 15.43
C ASN A 105 7.82 -3.57 16.68
N ILE A 106 6.53 -3.34 16.98
CA ILE A 106 5.84 -3.99 18.09
C ILE A 106 4.88 -5.05 17.52
N ALA A 107 5.14 -6.32 17.85
CA ALA A 107 4.32 -7.45 17.42
C ALA A 107 3.91 -8.38 18.62
N HIS A 108 4.09 -7.91 19.84
CA HIS A 108 3.83 -8.66 21.07
C HIS A 108 3.21 -7.77 22.16
N PRO A 109 2.54 -8.36 23.17
CA PRO A 109 1.75 -7.62 24.15
C PRO A 109 2.57 -6.84 25.20
N ASN A 110 3.87 -7.07 25.30
CA ASN A 110 4.74 -6.47 26.32
C ASN A 110 5.90 -5.72 25.64
N PRO A 111 5.66 -4.55 25.00
CA PRO A 111 6.71 -3.81 24.31
C PRO A 111 7.78 -3.32 25.29
N THR A 112 9.01 -3.31 24.82
CA THR A 112 10.15 -2.77 25.55
C THR A 112 10.16 -1.24 25.50
N LYS A 113 10.89 -0.60 26.41
CA LYS A 113 11.06 0.86 26.40
C LYS A 113 11.72 1.36 25.10
N GLU A 114 12.55 0.55 24.50
CA GLU A 114 13.23 0.86 23.24
C GLU A 114 12.26 0.83 22.07
N GLU A 115 11.35 -0.14 22.01
CA GLU A 115 10.30 -0.24 20.99
C GLU A 115 9.28 0.91 21.09
N LEU A 116 9.02 1.42 22.29
CA LEU A 116 8.13 2.56 22.54
C LEU A 116 8.84 3.92 22.43
N SER A 117 10.16 3.96 22.18
CA SER A 117 10.88 5.22 22.07
C SER A 117 10.52 5.99 20.80
N SER A 118 10.38 7.30 20.92
CA SER A 118 10.29 8.18 19.74
C SER A 118 11.55 8.09 18.88
N TYR A 119 11.43 8.46 17.63
CA TYR A 119 12.55 8.43 16.68
C TYR A 119 12.45 9.57 15.67
N THR A 120 13.61 9.99 15.17
CA THR A 120 13.68 11.03 14.15
C THR A 120 13.57 10.44 12.76
N TYR A 121 12.80 11.08 11.89
CA TYR A 121 12.69 10.73 10.50
C TYR A 121 12.56 11.99 9.64
N ASN A 122 13.33 12.11 8.56
CA ASN A 122 13.39 13.25 7.64
C ASN A 122 13.36 14.62 8.34
N HIS A 123 12.19 15.22 8.47
CA HIS A 123 12.01 16.62 8.92
C HIS A 123 11.53 16.75 10.37
N GLY A 124 11.29 15.66 11.07
CA GLY A 124 10.72 15.72 12.42
C GLY A 124 10.90 14.49 13.27
N GLU A 125 10.20 14.47 14.37
CA GLU A 125 10.16 13.35 15.32
C GLU A 125 8.80 12.64 15.22
N VAL A 126 8.84 11.31 15.21
CA VAL A 126 7.65 10.46 15.34
C VAL A 126 7.57 9.96 16.77
N VAL A 127 6.50 10.34 17.46
CA VAL A 127 6.23 9.92 18.84
C VAL A 127 5.33 8.70 18.82
N ILE A 128 5.73 7.68 19.57
CA ILE A 128 4.92 6.46 19.74
C ILE A 128 4.06 6.63 20.99
N ASP A 129 2.77 6.37 20.87
CA ASP A 129 1.83 6.42 21.99
C ASP A 129 2.15 5.34 23.02
N GLN A 130 2.11 5.71 24.31
CA GLN A 130 2.57 4.84 25.40
C GLN A 130 1.48 3.92 25.95
N ASP A 131 0.22 4.31 25.81
CA ASP A 131 -0.92 3.59 26.38
C ASP A 131 -1.85 2.99 25.32
N ALA A 132 -1.50 3.17 24.03
CA ALA A 132 -2.26 2.72 22.87
C ALA A 132 -3.70 3.28 22.82
N ILE A 133 -3.92 4.49 23.37
CA ILE A 133 -5.19 5.20 23.32
C ILE A 133 -5.02 6.47 22.49
N LEU A 134 -5.54 6.46 21.29
CA LEU A 134 -5.48 7.59 20.37
C LEU A 134 -6.82 8.35 20.38
N PRO A 135 -6.93 9.51 21.05
CA PRO A 135 -8.15 10.28 21.07
C PRO A 135 -8.44 10.91 19.69
N LEU A 136 -9.69 10.86 19.27
CA LEU A 136 -10.18 11.48 18.04
C LEU A 136 -11.21 12.54 18.40
N MET A 137 -10.77 13.70 18.79
CA MET A 137 -11.63 14.80 19.29
C MET A 137 -11.73 15.98 18.32
N GLY A 138 -10.80 16.07 17.36
CA GLY A 138 -10.77 17.11 16.34
C GLY A 138 -10.35 18.49 16.87
N LYS A 139 -10.61 19.53 16.07
CA LYS A 139 -10.08 20.88 16.30
C LYS A 139 -10.52 21.56 17.61
N GLN A 140 -11.52 21.04 18.32
CA GLN A 140 -12.09 21.66 19.53
C GLN A 140 -11.44 21.18 20.83
N CYS A 141 -10.53 20.21 20.78
CA CYS A 141 -9.87 19.65 21.96
C CYS A 141 -8.38 19.89 22.00
N ASN A 142 -7.87 20.14 23.20
CA ASN A 142 -6.46 20.44 23.44
C ASN A 142 -5.62 19.22 23.87
N PHE A 143 -6.05 17.99 23.52
CA PHE A 143 -5.20 16.83 23.76
C PHE A 143 -3.95 16.90 22.89
N SER A 144 -2.79 16.69 23.49
CA SER A 144 -1.50 16.69 22.81
C SER A 144 -1.36 15.49 21.85
N ASP A 145 -2.01 14.40 22.19
CA ASP A 145 -2.02 13.09 21.54
C ASP A 145 -3.24 12.86 20.61
N ASP A 146 -4.03 13.93 20.32
CA ASP A 146 -5.13 13.83 19.35
C ASP A 146 -4.62 13.33 17.99
N VAL A 147 -5.25 12.28 17.46
CA VAL A 147 -4.83 11.58 16.24
C VAL A 147 -4.74 12.50 15.04
N ILE A 148 -5.60 13.52 14.94
CA ILE A 148 -5.56 14.48 13.83
C ILE A 148 -4.29 15.35 13.91
N LYS A 149 -3.90 15.79 15.10
CA LYS A 149 -2.63 16.53 15.30
C LYS A 149 -1.43 15.67 14.96
N GLN A 150 -1.39 14.45 15.47
CA GLN A 150 -0.31 13.50 15.18
C GLN A 150 -0.22 13.22 13.68
N PHE A 151 -1.37 13.11 13.00
CA PHE A 151 -1.41 12.89 11.56
C PHE A 151 -0.79 14.07 10.78
N TYR A 152 -1.14 15.31 11.10
CA TYR A 152 -0.50 16.48 10.48
C TYR A 152 1.00 16.54 10.76
N GLN A 153 1.43 16.27 12.01
CA GLN A 153 2.85 16.18 12.35
C GLN A 153 3.58 15.10 11.56
N LEU A 154 2.93 13.95 11.33
CA LEU A 154 3.48 12.88 10.51
C LEU A 154 3.65 13.32 9.05
N LEU A 155 2.66 14.00 8.47
CA LEU A 155 2.76 14.54 7.11
C LEU A 155 3.93 15.52 6.97
N ASP A 156 4.07 16.44 7.92
CA ASP A 156 5.20 17.38 7.97
C ASP A 156 6.53 16.65 8.16
N THR A 157 6.55 15.60 8.97
CA THR A 157 7.75 14.79 9.21
C THR A 157 8.21 14.05 7.95
N ILE A 158 7.27 13.52 7.16
CA ILE A 158 7.60 12.73 5.97
C ILE A 158 7.98 13.64 4.79
N TRP A 159 7.18 14.67 4.52
CA TRP A 159 7.32 15.48 3.30
C TRP A 159 7.83 16.90 3.53
N GLY A 160 7.76 17.41 4.74
CA GLY A 160 8.05 18.81 5.04
C GLY A 160 6.98 19.76 4.49
N GLN A 161 7.01 21.03 4.88
CA GLN A 161 6.27 22.13 4.24
C GLN A 161 7.19 22.94 3.33
#